data_37d43c8c511c60bba855e51e46714384
#
_entry.id   37d43c8c511c60bba855e51e46714384
#
_cell.length_a   1.000
_cell.length_b   1.000
_cell.length_c   1.000
_cell.angle_alpha   90.00
_cell.angle_beta   90.00
_cell.angle_gamma   90.00
#
_symmetry.space_group_name_H-M   'P 1'
#
loop_
_entity.id
_entity.type
_entity.pdbx_description
1 polymer ?
#
loop_
_entity_poly.entity_id
_entity_poly.type
_entity_poly.pdbx_seq_one_letter_code
_entity_poly.pdbx_strand_id
1 'polypeptide(L)'
;KTFTLKRGEYAVNVGYSVQNASEKPLEISTFGQLKQSIDLPSHRDTGSSNFALHTFRGAAYSTPDSKYEKYKFDTIADNENLNVSAKGGWVAMLQQYFATAWVPNNDGTNNFYTANLGNGIAAIGYKSQPVLVQPGQTGKLASTLWVGPEIQDKMAAVAPHLDLTVDYGWLWFISQPLFKLLKWIHSFLGNWGFSIIVITFIVR
;
A
#
# COMPACT_ATOMS: atom_id res chain seq x y z
N LYS A 1 -18.65 -5.69 -11.99
CA LYS A 1 -17.44 -5.65 -11.16
C LYS A 1 -16.94 -7.06 -10.96
N THR A 2 -15.65 -7.28 -11.18
CA THR A 2 -14.99 -8.59 -11.06
C THR A 2 -13.81 -8.49 -10.12
N PHE A 3 -13.69 -9.46 -9.23
CA PHE A 3 -12.53 -9.64 -8.36
C PHE A 3 -11.79 -10.90 -8.79
N THR A 4 -10.50 -10.77 -9.06
CA THR A 4 -9.65 -11.89 -9.42
C THR A 4 -8.58 -12.09 -8.35
N LEU A 5 -8.63 -13.24 -7.70
CA LEU A 5 -7.68 -13.66 -6.68
C LEU A 5 -6.84 -14.83 -7.21
N LYS A 6 -5.56 -14.82 -6.90
CA LYS A 6 -4.65 -15.91 -7.23
C LYS A 6 -4.16 -16.57 -5.93
N ARG A 7 -4.22 -17.89 -5.88
CA ARG A 7 -3.78 -18.64 -4.70
C ARG A 7 -2.32 -18.34 -4.37
N GLY A 8 -2.07 -18.01 -3.10
CA GLY A 8 -0.73 -17.68 -2.62
C GLY A 8 -0.31 -16.21 -2.86
N GLU A 9 -1.19 -15.39 -3.46
CA GLU A 9 -0.94 -13.97 -3.67
C GLU A 9 -1.83 -13.12 -2.75
N TYR A 10 -1.37 -11.91 -2.44
CA TYR A 10 -2.08 -10.93 -1.63
C TYR A 10 -2.64 -9.76 -2.46
N ALA A 11 -2.36 -9.78 -3.76
CA ALA A 11 -2.90 -8.83 -4.71
C ALA A 11 -4.25 -9.32 -5.25
N VAL A 12 -5.24 -8.46 -5.21
CA VAL A 12 -6.58 -8.68 -5.77
C VAL A 12 -6.75 -7.76 -6.95
N ASN A 13 -6.94 -8.32 -8.16
CA ASN A 13 -7.29 -7.52 -9.32
C ASN A 13 -8.78 -7.18 -9.31
N VAL A 14 -9.10 -5.90 -9.39
CA VAL A 14 -10.47 -5.37 -9.37
C VAL A 14 -10.77 -4.76 -10.73
N GLY A 15 -11.64 -5.41 -11.49
CA GLY A 15 -12.08 -4.97 -12.79
C GLY A 15 -13.51 -4.43 -12.77
N TYR A 16 -13.76 -3.41 -13.57
CA TYR A 16 -15.09 -2.88 -13.86
C TYR A 16 -15.35 -2.93 -15.35
N SER A 17 -16.53 -3.42 -15.72
CA SER A 17 -17.05 -3.38 -17.08
C SER A 17 -18.37 -2.63 -17.05
N VAL A 18 -18.46 -1.53 -17.77
CA VAL A 18 -19.62 -0.66 -17.80
C VAL A 18 -20.10 -0.57 -19.26
N GLN A 19 -21.24 -1.16 -19.53
CA GLN A 19 -21.89 -1.06 -20.84
C GLN A 19 -22.78 0.19 -20.88
N ASN A 20 -22.55 1.06 -21.83
CA ASN A 20 -23.39 2.22 -22.05
C ASN A 20 -24.57 1.85 -22.95
N ALA A 21 -25.72 1.57 -22.35
CA ALA A 21 -26.96 1.27 -23.08
C ALA A 21 -27.79 2.51 -23.35
N SER A 22 -27.29 3.72 -23.05
CA SER A 22 -27.98 4.99 -23.33
C SER A 22 -27.61 5.54 -24.70
N GLU A 23 -28.36 6.54 -25.14
CA GLU A 23 -28.11 7.25 -26.40
C GLU A 23 -27.06 8.35 -26.28
N LYS A 24 -26.54 8.61 -25.05
CA LYS A 24 -25.56 9.67 -24.78
C LYS A 24 -24.23 9.08 -24.32
N PRO A 25 -23.09 9.73 -24.61
CA PRO A 25 -21.82 9.37 -24.03
C PRO A 25 -21.89 9.40 -22.51
N LEU A 26 -21.26 8.42 -21.85
CA LEU A 26 -21.18 8.27 -20.40
C LEU A 26 -19.74 8.44 -19.95
N GLU A 27 -19.50 9.34 -19.01
CA GLU A 27 -18.20 9.47 -18.34
C GLU A 27 -18.16 8.56 -17.12
N ILE A 28 -17.14 7.70 -17.07
CA ILE A 28 -16.91 6.81 -15.94
C ILE A 28 -15.50 7.01 -15.36
N SER A 29 -15.39 6.96 -14.05
CA SER A 29 -14.10 6.97 -13.36
C SER A 29 -14.10 5.95 -12.23
N THR A 30 -12.92 5.45 -11.89
CA THR A 30 -12.74 4.62 -10.68
C THR A 30 -12.17 5.46 -9.55
N PHE A 31 -12.50 5.05 -8.35
CA PHE A 31 -11.80 5.49 -7.17
C PHE A 31 -11.55 4.30 -6.24
N GLY A 32 -10.46 4.36 -5.51
CA GLY A 32 -10.15 3.45 -4.43
C GLY A 32 -9.83 4.26 -3.18
N GLN A 33 -10.41 3.89 -2.05
CA GLN A 33 -10.19 4.57 -0.77
C GLN A 33 -9.88 3.55 0.31
N LEU A 34 -8.87 3.86 1.12
CA LEU A 34 -8.49 3.13 2.32
C LEU A 34 -8.85 4.00 3.52
N LYS A 35 -9.39 3.38 4.57
CA LYS A 35 -9.78 4.07 5.80
C LYS A 35 -9.14 3.38 6.99
N GLN A 36 -8.68 4.18 7.96
CA GLN A 36 -8.11 3.66 9.20
C GLN A 36 -8.41 4.60 10.36
N SER A 37 -8.62 4.03 11.55
CA SER A 37 -8.68 4.82 12.78
C SER A 37 -7.33 5.48 13.04
N ILE A 38 -7.34 6.74 13.39
CA ILE A 38 -6.18 7.52 13.81
C ILE A 38 -5.67 6.97 15.14
N ASP A 39 -6.59 6.78 16.09
CA ASP A 39 -6.25 6.26 17.41
C ASP A 39 -5.93 4.75 17.38
N LEU A 40 -4.96 4.35 18.19
CA LEU A 40 -4.71 2.95 18.45
C LEU A 40 -5.79 2.37 19.36
N PRO A 41 -6.20 1.09 19.17
CA PRO A 41 -7.03 0.40 20.15
C PRO A 41 -6.36 0.43 21.53
N SER A 42 -7.11 0.75 22.58
CA SER A 42 -6.66 0.95 23.96
C SER A 42 -5.82 -0.19 24.58
N HIS A 43 -5.85 -1.38 23.99
CA HIS A 43 -5.08 -2.54 24.42
C HIS A 43 -3.65 -2.60 23.85
N ARG A 44 -3.26 -1.66 22.97
CA ARG A 44 -1.92 -1.59 22.37
C ARG A 44 -1.03 -0.50 22.95
N ASP A 45 -1.51 0.26 23.92
CA ASP A 45 -0.68 1.10 24.76
C ASP A 45 0.14 0.23 25.75
N THR A 46 0.92 -0.66 25.22
CA THR A 46 2.05 -1.18 26.00
C THR A 46 3.02 -0.02 26.08
N GLY A 47 3.01 0.67 27.22
CA GLY A 47 3.89 1.80 27.55
C GLY A 47 5.38 1.43 27.55
N SER A 48 5.79 0.81 26.49
CA SER A 48 7.14 0.41 26.20
C SER A 48 7.77 1.50 25.35
N SER A 49 8.57 2.30 26.00
CA SER A 49 9.50 3.28 25.44
C SER A 49 10.58 2.67 24.53
N ASN A 50 10.32 1.60 23.82
CA ASN A 50 11.25 1.03 22.85
C ASN A 50 11.19 1.82 21.55
N PHE A 51 11.81 3.00 21.55
CA PHE A 51 12.01 3.87 20.38
C PHE A 51 12.54 3.10 19.15
N ALA A 52 13.32 2.05 19.34
CA ALA A 52 13.89 1.24 18.27
C ALA A 52 12.87 0.36 17.52
N LEU A 53 11.67 0.15 18.07
CA LEU A 53 10.65 -0.76 17.53
C LEU A 53 9.40 -0.03 17.01
N HIS A 54 9.42 1.31 16.95
CA HIS A 54 8.33 2.08 16.35
C HIS A 54 8.40 2.00 14.84
N THR A 55 7.65 1.07 14.26
CA THR A 55 7.36 1.05 12.83
C THR A 55 6.34 2.14 12.49
N PHE A 56 6.48 2.73 11.31
CA PHE A 56 5.55 3.76 10.84
C PHE A 56 4.13 3.19 10.70
N ARG A 57 3.16 3.90 11.26
CA ARG A 57 1.74 3.66 11.08
C ARG A 57 1.11 4.92 10.52
N GLY A 58 0.51 4.84 9.34
CA GLY A 58 -0.05 5.99 8.66
C GLY A 58 -0.37 5.74 7.20
N ALA A 59 -0.67 6.79 6.49
CA ALA A 59 -0.83 6.75 5.05
C ALA A 59 0.53 6.89 4.34
N ALA A 60 0.61 6.37 3.13
CA ALA A 60 1.76 6.55 2.25
C ALA A 60 1.31 6.59 0.80
N TYR A 61 2.11 7.20 -0.04
CA TYR A 61 1.87 7.22 -1.48
C TYR A 61 3.18 7.22 -2.28
N SER A 62 3.07 6.88 -3.54
CA SER A 62 4.14 6.95 -4.52
C SER A 62 3.65 7.64 -5.78
N THR A 63 4.53 8.44 -6.36
CA THR A 63 4.36 9.03 -7.69
C THR A 63 5.66 8.89 -8.48
N PRO A 64 5.69 9.13 -9.79
CA PRO A 64 6.94 9.14 -10.56
C PRO A 64 8.00 10.12 -10.00
N ASP A 65 7.56 11.24 -9.42
CA ASP A 65 8.45 12.27 -8.88
C ASP A 65 8.88 11.94 -7.44
N SER A 66 8.06 11.22 -6.69
CA SER A 66 8.29 10.84 -5.30
C SER A 66 8.10 9.35 -5.10
N LYS A 67 9.20 8.60 -5.06
CA LYS A 67 9.20 7.13 -5.01
C LYS A 67 8.44 6.56 -3.81
N TYR A 68 8.51 7.24 -2.67
CA TYR A 68 7.85 6.84 -1.43
C TYR A 68 7.76 8.03 -0.47
N GLU A 69 6.54 8.42 -0.12
CA GLU A 69 6.26 9.49 0.82
C GLU A 69 5.33 9.01 1.92
N LYS A 70 5.72 9.25 3.15
CA LYS A 70 4.91 8.98 4.34
C LYS A 70 3.99 10.15 4.64
N TYR A 71 2.72 9.87 4.94
CA TYR A 71 1.73 10.86 5.32
C TYR A 71 1.15 10.52 6.69
N LYS A 72 1.48 11.32 7.71
CA LYS A 72 1.10 11.05 9.10
C LYS A 72 -0.39 11.24 9.32
N PHE A 73 -0.96 10.50 10.25
CA PHE A 73 -2.36 10.65 10.62
C PHE A 73 -2.65 12.00 11.29
N ASP A 74 -1.71 12.54 12.06
CA ASP A 74 -1.84 13.87 12.68
C ASP A 74 -2.02 14.94 11.61
N THR A 75 -1.22 14.88 10.53
CA THR A 75 -1.33 15.79 9.38
C THR A 75 -2.72 15.72 8.72
N ILE A 76 -3.28 14.50 8.61
CA ILE A 76 -4.64 14.31 8.08
C ILE A 76 -5.70 14.84 9.07
N ALA A 77 -5.49 14.62 10.37
CA ALA A 77 -6.38 15.10 11.43
C ALA A 77 -6.47 16.63 11.44
N ASP A 78 -5.35 17.31 11.19
CA ASP A 78 -5.26 18.77 11.09
C ASP A 78 -5.84 19.34 9.77
N ASN A 79 -6.42 18.47 8.92
CA ASN A 79 -6.97 18.79 7.60
C ASN A 79 -5.93 19.33 6.59
N GLU A 80 -4.67 19.07 6.82
CA GLU A 80 -3.62 19.25 5.82
C GLU A 80 -3.69 18.06 4.85
N ASN A 81 -4.53 18.16 3.83
CA ASN A 81 -4.83 17.05 2.96
C ASN A 81 -3.91 17.00 1.74
N LEU A 82 -3.47 15.78 1.41
CA LEU A 82 -2.80 15.50 0.14
C LEU A 82 -3.76 15.75 -1.03
N ASN A 83 -3.25 16.37 -2.09
CA ASN A 83 -3.96 16.50 -3.37
C ASN A 83 -2.92 16.58 -4.48
N VAL A 84 -2.53 15.42 -5.03
CA VAL A 84 -1.47 15.29 -6.03
C VAL A 84 -1.98 14.49 -7.22
N SER A 85 -1.71 14.99 -8.41
CA SER A 85 -2.04 14.31 -9.66
C SER A 85 -0.80 13.72 -10.31
N ALA A 86 -0.82 12.44 -10.63
CA ALA A 86 0.31 11.75 -11.25
C ALA A 86 -0.13 10.61 -12.17
N LYS A 87 0.71 10.24 -13.13
CA LYS A 87 0.56 9.02 -13.92
C LYS A 87 1.27 7.88 -13.21
N GLY A 88 0.57 6.77 -12.98
CA GLY A 88 1.10 5.67 -12.18
C GLY A 88 1.18 6.00 -10.69
N GLY A 89 1.90 5.19 -9.93
CA GLY A 89 2.00 5.32 -8.49
C GLY A 89 0.92 4.52 -7.75
N TRP A 90 0.86 4.71 -6.44
CA TRP A 90 -0.07 4.00 -5.56
C TRP A 90 -0.32 4.80 -4.28
N VAL A 91 -1.37 4.43 -3.57
CA VAL A 91 -1.70 4.91 -2.22
C VAL A 91 -1.81 3.73 -1.27
N ALA A 92 -1.36 3.89 -0.03
CA ALA A 92 -1.35 2.82 0.96
C ALA A 92 -1.73 3.30 2.36
N MET A 93 -2.25 2.37 3.16
CA MET A 93 -2.34 2.45 4.61
C MET A 93 -1.44 1.40 5.22
N LEU A 94 -0.54 1.84 6.09
CA LEU A 94 0.51 1.02 6.70
C LEU A 94 0.22 0.77 8.16
N GLN A 95 0.47 -0.45 8.58
CA GLN A 95 0.44 -0.91 9.96
C GLN A 95 1.77 -1.59 10.28
N GLN A 96 1.91 -2.09 11.49
CA GLN A 96 3.19 -2.67 11.95
C GLN A 96 3.70 -3.85 11.10
N TYR A 97 2.80 -4.68 10.56
CA TYR A 97 3.13 -5.91 9.81
C TYR A 97 2.32 -6.08 8.54
N PHE A 98 1.33 -5.23 8.33
CA PHE A 98 0.38 -5.34 7.24
C PHE A 98 0.26 -4.03 6.49
N ALA A 99 0.13 -4.13 5.18
CA ALA A 99 -0.17 -3.01 4.32
C ALA A 99 -1.44 -3.29 3.51
N THR A 100 -2.20 -2.23 3.26
CA THR A 100 -3.23 -2.20 2.23
C THR A 100 -2.86 -1.11 1.24
N ALA A 101 -2.92 -1.40 -0.06
CA ALA A 101 -2.57 -0.43 -1.08
C ALA A 101 -3.48 -0.54 -2.31
N TRP A 102 -3.87 0.61 -2.87
CA TRP A 102 -4.48 0.70 -4.17
C TRP A 102 -3.46 1.10 -5.22
N VAL A 103 -3.38 0.31 -6.27
CA VAL A 103 -2.56 0.58 -7.45
C VAL A 103 -3.50 0.76 -8.64
N PRO A 104 -3.67 1.99 -9.16
CA PRO A 104 -4.45 2.22 -10.38
C PRO A 104 -3.80 1.53 -11.58
N ASN A 105 -4.56 0.72 -12.31
CA ASN A 105 -4.09 0.03 -13.52
C ASN A 105 -4.60 0.76 -14.75
N ASN A 106 -4.14 2.00 -14.97
CA ASN A 106 -4.47 2.81 -16.13
C ASN A 106 -3.25 3.64 -16.57
N ASP A 107 -3.22 4.02 -17.82
CA ASP A 107 -2.17 4.87 -18.39
C ASP A 107 -2.47 6.38 -18.22
N GLY A 108 -3.58 6.69 -17.57
CA GLY A 108 -4.06 8.06 -17.33
C GLY A 108 -3.49 8.66 -16.05
N THR A 109 -3.78 9.93 -15.86
CA THR A 109 -3.49 10.65 -14.64
C THR A 109 -4.50 10.28 -13.56
N ASN A 110 -4.00 9.98 -12.36
CA ASN A 110 -4.82 9.74 -11.18
C ASN A 110 -4.60 10.87 -10.19
N ASN A 111 -5.65 11.27 -9.49
CA ASN A 111 -5.55 12.19 -8.37
C ASN A 111 -5.47 11.39 -7.08
N PHE A 112 -4.38 11.56 -6.34
CA PHE A 112 -4.16 10.99 -5.01
C PHE A 112 -4.54 12.01 -3.94
N TYR A 113 -5.31 11.58 -2.96
CA TYR A 113 -5.83 12.47 -1.93
C TYR A 113 -5.86 11.80 -0.55
N THR A 114 -5.78 12.61 0.49
CA THR A 114 -6.13 12.22 1.86
C THR A 114 -7.35 12.99 2.31
N ALA A 115 -8.05 12.48 3.30
CA ALA A 115 -9.19 13.15 3.91
C ALA A 115 -9.36 12.76 5.38
N ASN A 116 -9.68 13.75 6.20
CA ASN A 116 -10.21 13.52 7.53
C ASN A 116 -11.74 13.31 7.42
N LEU A 117 -12.19 12.09 7.71
CA LEU A 117 -13.60 11.72 7.61
C LEU A 117 -14.38 12.01 8.89
N GLY A 118 -13.74 12.63 9.89
CA GLY A 118 -14.29 12.83 11.21
C GLY A 118 -14.26 11.56 12.08
N ASN A 119 -14.67 11.68 13.34
CA ASN A 119 -14.71 10.57 14.32
C ASN A 119 -13.39 9.79 14.44
N GLY A 120 -12.24 10.46 14.27
CA GLY A 120 -10.93 9.83 14.35
C GLY A 120 -10.62 8.88 13.19
N ILE A 121 -11.20 9.08 12.01
CA ILE A 121 -10.96 8.24 10.82
C ILE A 121 -10.22 9.05 9.76
N ALA A 122 -9.02 8.58 9.42
CA ALA A 122 -8.24 9.07 8.29
C ALA A 122 -8.50 8.21 7.04
N ALA A 123 -8.48 8.85 5.88
CA ALA A 123 -8.58 8.19 4.58
C ALA A 123 -7.44 8.62 3.66
N ILE A 124 -7.01 7.70 2.82
CA ILE A 124 -6.20 7.96 1.63
C ILE A 124 -6.82 7.24 0.44
N GLY A 125 -6.77 7.85 -0.73
CA GLY A 125 -7.37 7.24 -1.91
C GLY A 125 -6.84 7.83 -3.20
N TYR A 126 -7.34 7.26 -4.29
CA TYR A 126 -7.12 7.78 -5.64
C TYR A 126 -8.45 7.91 -6.38
N LYS A 127 -8.48 8.79 -7.34
CA LYS A 127 -9.54 8.94 -8.34
C LYS A 127 -8.91 9.00 -9.73
N SER A 128 -9.37 8.13 -10.64
CA SER A 128 -8.90 8.15 -12.03
C SER A 128 -9.51 9.30 -12.82
N GLN A 129 -8.84 9.71 -13.89
CA GLN A 129 -9.48 10.56 -14.89
C GLN A 129 -10.71 9.86 -15.47
N PRO A 130 -11.75 10.63 -15.83
CA PRO A 130 -12.91 10.09 -16.54
C PRO A 130 -12.52 9.47 -17.88
N VAL A 131 -13.15 8.34 -18.19
CA VAL A 131 -13.09 7.68 -19.50
C VAL A 131 -14.47 7.79 -20.13
N LEU A 132 -14.52 8.27 -21.38
CA LEU A 132 -15.76 8.43 -22.12
C LEU A 132 -16.14 7.10 -22.77
N VAL A 133 -17.34 6.62 -22.47
CA VAL A 133 -17.92 5.41 -23.07
C VAL A 133 -19.04 5.82 -24.01
N GLN A 134 -18.85 5.61 -25.30
CA GLN A 134 -19.84 5.96 -26.34
C GLN A 134 -21.08 5.07 -26.21
N PRO A 135 -22.24 5.51 -26.74
CA PRO A 135 -23.45 4.70 -26.83
C PRO A 135 -23.19 3.33 -27.46
N GLY A 136 -23.70 2.28 -26.83
CA GLY A 136 -23.54 0.90 -27.29
C GLY A 136 -22.15 0.27 -26.98
N GLN A 137 -21.20 1.04 -26.48
CA GLN A 137 -19.87 0.55 -26.14
C GLN A 137 -19.74 0.13 -24.68
N THR A 138 -18.69 -0.64 -24.41
CA THR A 138 -18.32 -1.08 -23.06
C THR A 138 -16.98 -0.46 -22.65
N GLY A 139 -17.00 0.34 -21.58
CA GLY A 139 -15.82 0.86 -20.93
C GLY A 139 -15.29 -0.15 -19.91
N LYS A 140 -13.95 -0.30 -19.85
CA LYS A 140 -13.28 -1.16 -18.89
C LYS A 140 -12.33 -0.33 -18.04
N LEU A 141 -12.39 -0.52 -16.74
CA LEU A 141 -11.50 0.11 -15.75
C LEU A 141 -10.96 -0.98 -14.84
N ALA A 142 -9.72 -0.85 -14.38
CA ALA A 142 -9.10 -1.82 -13.50
C ALA A 142 -8.19 -1.15 -12.47
N SER A 143 -8.02 -1.83 -11.35
CA SER A 143 -7.04 -1.49 -10.33
C SER A 143 -6.63 -2.73 -9.56
N THR A 144 -5.47 -2.67 -8.91
CA THR A 144 -4.99 -3.75 -8.05
C THR A 144 -5.05 -3.29 -6.61
N LEU A 145 -5.61 -4.13 -5.74
CA LEU A 145 -5.63 -3.94 -4.30
C LEU A 145 -4.67 -4.94 -3.66
N TRP A 146 -3.64 -4.44 -2.99
CA TRP A 146 -2.84 -5.23 -2.07
C TRP A 146 -3.51 -5.27 -0.70
N VAL A 147 -3.69 -6.46 -0.14
CA VAL A 147 -4.17 -6.65 1.24
C VAL A 147 -3.40 -7.80 1.85
N GLY A 148 -2.41 -7.51 2.66
CA GLY A 148 -1.60 -8.60 3.22
C GLY A 148 -0.41 -8.13 4.04
N PRO A 149 0.41 -9.09 4.48
CA PRO A 149 1.63 -8.81 5.20
C PRO A 149 2.64 -8.10 4.28
N GLU A 150 3.55 -7.37 4.89
CA GLU A 150 4.61 -6.61 4.20
C GLU A 150 5.72 -7.55 3.68
N ILE A 151 5.42 -8.29 2.63
CA ILE A 151 6.38 -9.18 1.95
C ILE A 151 7.00 -8.44 0.76
N GLN A 152 8.22 -7.93 0.94
CA GLN A 152 8.92 -7.07 -0.03
C GLN A 152 8.90 -7.61 -1.46
N ASP A 153 9.34 -8.85 -1.66
CA ASP A 153 9.47 -9.44 -2.99
C ASP A 153 8.13 -9.50 -3.74
N LYS A 154 7.04 -9.77 -3.01
CA LYS A 154 5.69 -9.79 -3.58
C LYS A 154 5.13 -8.39 -3.81
N MET A 155 5.41 -7.46 -2.92
CA MET A 155 4.99 -6.06 -3.05
C MET A 155 5.68 -5.38 -4.23
N ALA A 156 6.99 -5.61 -4.42
CA ALA A 156 7.75 -5.11 -5.57
C ALA A 156 7.22 -5.62 -6.91
N ALA A 157 6.68 -6.85 -6.93
CA ALA A 157 6.07 -7.43 -8.14
C ALA A 157 4.71 -6.81 -8.48
N VAL A 158 4.03 -6.18 -7.53
CA VAL A 158 2.70 -5.55 -7.72
C VAL A 158 2.82 -4.13 -8.25
N ALA A 159 3.70 -3.34 -7.66
CA ALA A 159 3.93 -1.96 -8.09
C ALA A 159 5.36 -1.49 -7.75
N PRO A 160 5.96 -0.64 -8.60
CA PRO A 160 7.27 -0.04 -8.32
C PRO A 160 7.25 0.70 -6.97
N HIS A 161 8.28 0.47 -6.18
CA HIS A 161 8.49 1.12 -4.87
C HIS A 161 7.48 0.77 -3.77
N LEU A 162 6.55 -0.15 -4.00
CA LEU A 162 5.62 -0.61 -2.96
C LEU A 162 6.36 -1.40 -1.86
N ASP A 163 7.46 -2.04 -2.20
CA ASP A 163 8.40 -2.70 -1.27
C ASP A 163 9.08 -1.75 -0.28
N LEU A 164 9.16 -0.45 -0.61
CA LEU A 164 9.72 0.58 0.27
C LEU A 164 8.83 0.88 1.48
N THR A 165 7.60 0.41 1.49
CA THR A 165 6.69 0.54 2.65
C THR A 165 7.13 -0.28 3.84
N VAL A 166 7.93 -1.33 3.62
CA VAL A 166 8.50 -2.16 4.69
C VAL A 166 9.50 -1.34 5.49
N ASP A 167 9.09 -0.96 6.68
CA ASP A 167 9.87 -0.06 7.54
C ASP A 167 10.74 -0.87 8.51
N TYR A 168 12.05 -0.86 8.27
CA TYR A 168 13.05 -1.45 9.17
C TYR A 168 13.45 -0.52 10.33
N GLY A 169 12.76 0.61 10.48
CA GLY A 169 13.11 1.64 11.44
C GLY A 169 14.43 2.36 11.09
N TRP A 170 14.97 3.13 12.03
CA TRP A 170 16.19 3.90 11.80
C TRP A 170 17.45 3.03 11.59
N LEU A 171 17.43 1.77 12.07
CA LEU A 171 18.52 0.80 11.89
C LEU A 171 18.46 0.04 10.55
N TRP A 172 17.73 0.53 9.56
CA TRP A 172 17.53 -0.12 8.27
C TRP A 172 18.83 -0.56 7.59
N PHE A 173 19.90 0.22 7.74
CA PHE A 173 21.21 -0.04 7.15
C PHE A 173 21.93 -1.26 7.74
N ILE A 174 21.56 -1.68 8.97
CA ILE A 174 22.01 -2.92 9.61
C ILE A 174 20.99 -4.04 9.38
N SER A 175 19.72 -3.74 9.54
CA SER A 175 18.64 -4.74 9.50
C SER A 175 18.49 -5.37 8.12
N GLN A 176 18.60 -4.60 7.04
CA GLN A 176 18.51 -5.13 5.67
C GLN A 176 19.63 -6.13 5.32
N PRO A 177 20.93 -5.82 5.52
CA PRO A 177 22.00 -6.79 5.29
C PRO A 177 21.86 -8.04 6.14
N LEU A 178 21.50 -7.90 7.42
CA LEU A 178 21.29 -9.03 8.32
C LEU A 178 20.12 -9.93 7.86
N PHE A 179 19.03 -9.33 7.41
CA PHE A 179 17.89 -10.08 6.90
C PHE A 179 18.22 -10.80 5.59
N LYS A 180 18.98 -10.18 4.69
CA LYS A 180 19.49 -10.82 3.47
C LYS A 180 20.42 -11.99 3.81
N LEU A 181 21.32 -11.81 4.77
CA LEU A 181 22.20 -12.87 5.26
C LEU A 181 21.40 -14.03 5.87
N LEU A 182 20.39 -13.73 6.68
CA LEU A 182 19.49 -14.73 7.26
C LEU A 182 18.74 -15.52 6.18
N LYS A 183 18.19 -14.86 5.17
CA LYS A 183 17.55 -15.52 4.02
C LYS A 183 18.54 -16.42 3.27
N TRP A 184 19.77 -15.95 3.09
CA TRP A 184 20.82 -16.73 2.43
C TRP A 184 21.18 -17.99 3.24
N ILE A 185 21.40 -17.87 4.56
CA ILE A 185 21.64 -19.02 5.45
C ILE A 185 20.45 -19.99 5.40
N HIS A 186 19.21 -19.48 5.44
CA HIS A 186 18.01 -20.29 5.35
C HIS A 186 17.92 -21.08 4.02
N SER A 187 18.41 -20.53 2.91
CA SER A 187 18.38 -21.23 1.62
C SER A 187 19.22 -22.51 1.62
N PHE A 188 20.25 -22.61 2.46
CA PHE A 188 21.06 -23.80 2.64
C PHE A 188 20.51 -24.77 3.70
N LEU A 189 20.04 -24.20 4.82
CA LEU A 189 19.63 -25.01 5.99
C LEU A 189 18.16 -25.46 5.93
N GLY A 190 17.33 -24.80 5.12
CA GLY A 190 15.90 -25.10 4.99
C GLY A 190 15.07 -24.93 6.27
N ASN A 191 15.69 -24.43 7.34
CA ASN A 191 15.06 -24.28 8.66
C ASN A 191 15.37 -22.93 9.29
N TRP A 192 14.34 -22.16 9.60
CA TRP A 192 14.48 -20.80 10.17
C TRP A 192 15.12 -20.81 11.55
N GLY A 193 14.82 -21.80 12.42
CA GLY A 193 15.37 -21.91 13.75
C GLY A 193 16.90 -22.06 13.73
N PHE A 194 17.41 -22.99 12.94
CA PHE A 194 18.85 -23.18 12.77
C PHE A 194 19.52 -21.95 12.14
N SER A 195 18.85 -21.31 11.18
CA SER A 195 19.35 -20.10 10.53
C SER A 195 19.50 -18.93 11.53
N ILE A 196 18.56 -18.78 12.47
CA ILE A 196 18.63 -17.79 13.53
C ILE A 196 19.78 -18.09 14.50
N ILE A 197 20.00 -19.35 14.85
CA ILE A 197 21.14 -19.75 15.70
C ILE A 197 22.46 -19.39 15.02
N VAL A 198 22.63 -19.77 13.75
CA VAL A 198 23.85 -19.49 12.97
C VAL A 198 24.12 -18.00 12.87
N ILE A 199 23.12 -17.19 12.50
CA ILE A 199 23.32 -15.73 12.38
C ILE A 199 23.65 -15.10 13.74
N THR A 200 23.11 -15.63 14.84
CA THR A 200 23.41 -15.16 16.17
C THR A 200 24.89 -15.38 16.53
N PHE A 201 25.45 -16.53 16.12
CA PHE A 201 26.89 -16.79 16.30
C PHE A 201 27.76 -15.88 15.44
N ILE A 202 27.32 -15.53 14.22
CA ILE A 202 28.08 -14.65 13.31
C ILE A 202 28.10 -13.20 13.82
N VAL A 203 27.02 -12.74 14.44
CA VAL A 203 26.86 -11.33 14.90
C VAL A 203 27.44 -11.10 16.29
N ARG A 204 27.67 -12.14 17.08
CA ARG A 204 28.21 -12.05 18.44
C ARG A 204 29.73 -12.04 18.46
#